data_adbbab263cdcd6e1b1a58b1a6e7ef3f6
#
_entry.id   adbbab263cdcd6e1b1a58b1a6e7ef3f6
#
_cell.length_a   1.000
_cell.length_b   1.000
_cell.length_c   1.000
_cell.angle_alpha   90.00
_cell.angle_beta   90.00
_cell.angle_gamma   90.00
#
_symmetry.space_group_name_H-M   'P 1'
#
loop_
_entity.id
_entity.type
_entity.pdbx_description
1 polymer ?
#
loop_
_entity_poly.entity_id
_entity_poly.type
_entity_poly.pdbx_seq_one_letter_code
_entity_poly.pdbx_strand_id
1 'polypeptide(L)'
;MLALAVPMVFPGSYGVKEVQAAVKVTAPKLLSAKPYGTNKIVLKWSTVKGVNGYRVYRKTDGGKWQAVRNLSGYQTTTYQDVRVTTGVQYTYTVRAYRRINGSLVWSGYDRNGLTTIAGLNSLKLNKTSMTLYVGKYDTLKINGTKLVPQWKSSDTKTAWVYRNGRVLAKKAGKATITATLGGKKFNCTVTVKNTPVSNKWTKNYTKLKKYIQQNGEINDDGNYE
;
A
#
# COMPACT_ATOMS: atom_id res chain seq x y z
N MET A 1 -17.27 -55.68 80.92
CA MET A 1 -18.01 -55.14 79.79
C MET A 1 -17.06 -54.65 78.75
N LEU A 2 -16.94 -55.41 77.67
CA LEU A 2 -16.03 -55.11 76.58
C LEU A 2 -16.79 -54.29 75.55
N ALA A 3 -16.37 -53.03 75.31
CA ALA A 3 -16.99 -52.20 74.30
C ALA A 3 -16.26 -52.51 72.93
N LEU A 4 -17.04 -53.05 71.99
CA LEU A 4 -16.58 -53.22 70.61
C LEU A 4 -16.51 -51.85 69.88
N ALA A 5 -15.35 -51.44 69.49
CA ALA A 5 -15.18 -50.32 68.56
C ALA A 5 -15.52 -50.77 67.16
N VAL A 6 -16.55 -50.14 66.53
CA VAL A 6 -16.87 -50.32 65.10
C VAL A 6 -16.00 -49.40 64.30
N PRO A 7 -15.26 -49.91 63.27
CA PRO A 7 -14.49 -49.04 62.40
C PRO A 7 -15.42 -48.23 61.47
N MET A 8 -15.36 -46.88 61.55
CA MET A 8 -15.96 -46.00 60.56
C MET A 8 -15.18 -46.16 59.24
N VAL A 9 -15.86 -46.69 58.24
CA VAL A 9 -15.37 -46.66 56.84
C VAL A 9 -15.71 -45.28 56.30
N PHE A 10 -14.71 -44.45 56.09
CA PHE A 10 -14.88 -43.21 55.33
C PHE A 10 -15.03 -43.56 53.85
N PRO A 11 -16.14 -43.16 53.17
CA PRO A 11 -16.27 -43.37 51.74
C PRO A 11 -15.30 -42.48 51.00
N GLY A 12 -14.57 -43.08 50.11
CA GLY A 12 -13.77 -42.61 49.00
C GLY A 12 -13.38 -41.13 48.95
N SER A 13 -12.07 -40.90 48.96
CA SER A 13 -11.49 -39.67 48.49
C SER A 13 -11.95 -39.44 47.03
N TYR A 14 -12.91 -38.55 46.82
CA TYR A 14 -13.15 -37.99 45.51
C TYR A 14 -11.86 -37.30 45.09
N GLY A 15 -11.13 -37.92 44.16
CA GLY A 15 -9.94 -37.34 43.55
C GLY A 15 -10.33 -35.98 42.94
N VAL A 16 -9.91 -34.92 43.61
CA VAL A 16 -10.00 -33.57 43.04
C VAL A 16 -9.16 -33.63 41.78
N LYS A 17 -9.80 -33.71 40.62
CA LYS A 17 -9.10 -33.50 39.34
C LYS A 17 -8.55 -32.07 39.44
N GLU A 18 -7.23 -31.93 39.70
CA GLU A 18 -6.57 -30.66 39.56
C GLU A 18 -6.90 -30.13 38.17
N VAL A 19 -7.63 -29.02 38.11
CA VAL A 19 -7.85 -28.29 36.88
C VAL A 19 -6.51 -27.66 36.52
N GLN A 20 -5.70 -28.41 35.77
CA GLN A 20 -4.41 -27.92 35.29
C GLN A 20 -4.67 -26.66 34.48
N ALA A 21 -4.19 -25.52 34.95
CA ALA A 21 -4.36 -24.24 34.31
C ALA A 21 -3.94 -24.34 32.85
N ALA A 22 -4.78 -23.91 31.93
CA ALA A 22 -4.49 -23.98 30.48
C ALA A 22 -3.17 -23.25 30.18
N VAL A 23 -2.19 -23.97 29.63
CA VAL A 23 -0.88 -23.40 29.28
C VAL A 23 -1.07 -22.34 28.19
N LYS A 24 -0.86 -21.09 28.56
CA LYS A 24 -0.93 -19.95 27.64
C LYS A 24 0.42 -19.76 26.94
N VAL A 25 0.43 -19.80 25.59
CA VAL A 25 1.59 -19.46 24.78
C VAL A 25 1.55 -17.99 24.40
N THR A 26 2.62 -17.25 24.70
CA THR A 26 2.73 -15.82 24.37
C THR A 26 2.85 -15.62 22.86
N ALA A 27 2.13 -14.62 22.33
CA ALA A 27 2.25 -14.24 20.93
C ALA A 27 3.57 -13.46 20.66
N PRO A 28 4.27 -13.71 19.54
CA PRO A 28 5.42 -12.91 19.16
C PRO A 28 4.99 -11.51 18.77
N LYS A 29 5.82 -10.50 19.09
CA LYS A 29 5.62 -9.12 18.63
C LYS A 29 6.18 -9.01 17.21
N LEU A 30 5.37 -8.54 16.26
CA LEU A 30 5.83 -8.23 14.90
C LEU A 30 6.73 -6.99 14.93
N LEU A 31 7.89 -7.04 14.26
CA LEU A 31 8.88 -5.97 14.25
C LEU A 31 8.96 -5.28 12.90
N SER A 32 8.99 -6.03 11.81
CA SER A 32 9.03 -5.45 10.47
C SER A 32 8.58 -6.44 9.39
N ALA A 33 7.99 -5.91 8.31
CA ALA A 33 7.78 -6.58 7.04
C ALA A 33 8.28 -5.64 5.94
N LYS A 34 9.45 -5.92 5.35
CA LYS A 34 10.11 -5.03 4.39
C LYS A 34 10.29 -5.72 3.04
N PRO A 35 9.98 -5.03 1.92
CA PRO A 35 10.28 -5.55 0.59
C PRO A 35 11.79 -5.52 0.36
N TYR A 36 12.30 -6.56 -0.30
CA TYR A 36 13.69 -6.69 -0.70
C TYR A 36 13.79 -7.16 -2.15
N GLY A 37 14.48 -6.39 -2.99
CA GLY A 37 14.46 -6.62 -4.44
C GLY A 37 13.05 -6.51 -5.02
N THR A 38 12.76 -7.31 -6.05
CA THR A 38 11.48 -7.29 -6.77
C THR A 38 10.42 -8.22 -6.18
N ASN A 39 10.83 -9.42 -5.75
CA ASN A 39 9.93 -10.54 -5.44
C ASN A 39 10.18 -11.17 -4.05
N LYS A 40 10.72 -10.42 -3.10
CA LYS A 40 10.99 -10.90 -1.75
C LYS A 40 10.50 -9.93 -0.69
N ILE A 41 9.92 -10.46 0.38
CA ILE A 41 9.59 -9.74 1.61
C ILE A 41 10.29 -10.41 2.77
N VAL A 42 10.96 -9.62 3.61
CA VAL A 42 11.62 -10.08 4.84
C VAL A 42 10.78 -9.67 6.03
N LEU A 43 10.29 -10.67 6.75
CA LEU A 43 9.52 -10.52 7.98
C LEU A 43 10.41 -10.75 9.19
N LYS A 44 10.26 -9.94 10.26
CA LYS A 44 10.95 -10.10 11.54
C LYS A 44 9.98 -9.96 12.71
N TRP A 45 10.21 -10.74 13.77
CA TRP A 45 9.42 -10.71 15.01
C TRP A 45 10.29 -10.95 16.23
N SER A 46 9.73 -10.75 17.43
CA SER A 46 10.44 -10.98 18.70
C SER A 46 10.54 -12.46 19.04
N THR A 47 11.62 -12.84 19.68
CA THR A 47 11.78 -14.17 20.31
C THR A 47 10.72 -14.36 21.40
N VAL A 48 10.17 -15.59 21.48
CA VAL A 48 9.34 -16.06 22.58
C VAL A 48 10.01 -17.27 23.21
N LYS A 49 10.46 -17.13 24.45
CA LYS A 49 11.13 -18.23 25.17
C LYS A 49 10.17 -19.40 25.42
N GLY A 50 10.69 -20.61 25.42
CA GLY A 50 9.93 -21.83 25.75
C GLY A 50 8.96 -22.33 24.68
N VAL A 51 8.98 -21.77 23.45
CA VAL A 51 8.20 -22.28 22.32
C VAL A 51 9.05 -23.21 21.42
N ASN A 52 8.39 -24.11 20.71
CA ASN A 52 9.05 -25.01 19.77
C ASN A 52 9.30 -24.37 18.40
N GLY A 53 8.58 -23.27 18.10
CA GLY A 53 8.74 -22.56 16.85
C GLY A 53 7.58 -21.62 16.53
N TYR A 54 7.50 -21.26 15.25
CA TYR A 54 6.54 -20.26 14.75
C TYR A 54 5.86 -20.72 13.48
N ARG A 55 4.65 -20.22 13.25
CA ARG A 55 3.97 -20.30 11.95
C ARG A 55 3.71 -18.91 11.43
N VAL A 56 4.17 -18.67 10.22
CA VAL A 56 3.94 -17.41 9.49
C VAL A 56 2.67 -17.55 8.68
N TYR A 57 1.85 -16.53 8.74
CA TYR A 57 0.62 -16.38 7.94
C TYR A 57 0.72 -15.15 7.07
N ARG A 58 0.09 -15.22 5.92
CA ARG A 58 0.01 -14.13 4.94
C ARG A 58 -1.41 -14.02 4.40
N LYS A 59 -1.82 -12.81 4.06
CA LYS A 59 -3.02 -12.53 3.27
C LYS A 59 -2.75 -11.40 2.28
N THR A 60 -3.49 -11.37 1.18
CA THR A 60 -3.66 -10.20 0.31
C THR A 60 -4.82 -9.36 0.80
N ASP A 61 -5.01 -8.17 0.23
CA ASP A 61 -6.15 -7.30 0.56
C ASP A 61 -7.48 -8.01 0.34
N GLY A 62 -8.42 -7.89 1.29
CA GLY A 62 -9.71 -8.61 1.28
C GLY A 62 -9.61 -10.13 1.49
N GLY A 63 -8.41 -10.72 1.51
CA GLY A 63 -8.19 -12.17 1.60
C GLY A 63 -8.19 -12.70 3.03
N LYS A 64 -8.30 -14.03 3.15
CA LYS A 64 -8.18 -14.77 4.42
C LYS A 64 -6.72 -15.06 4.76
N TRP A 65 -6.42 -15.23 6.05
CA TRP A 65 -5.10 -15.65 6.50
C TRP A 65 -4.77 -17.07 6.01
N GLN A 66 -3.64 -17.20 5.32
CA GLN A 66 -3.10 -18.48 4.84
C GLN A 66 -1.76 -18.76 5.51
N ALA A 67 -1.55 -19.97 6.00
CA ALA A 67 -0.26 -20.41 6.53
C ALA A 67 0.74 -20.55 5.38
N VAL A 68 1.87 -19.85 5.46
CA VAL A 68 2.91 -19.87 4.41
C VAL A 68 4.16 -20.66 4.82
N ARG A 69 4.47 -20.71 6.12
CA ARG A 69 5.65 -21.44 6.60
C ARG A 69 5.52 -21.85 8.07
N ASN A 70 5.96 -23.07 8.39
CA ASN A 70 6.29 -23.51 9.74
C ASN A 70 7.80 -23.39 9.92
N LEU A 71 8.23 -22.88 11.07
CA LEU A 71 9.61 -22.65 11.43
C LEU A 71 9.87 -23.27 12.81
N SER A 72 10.92 -24.06 12.93
CA SER A 72 11.34 -24.67 14.18
C SER A 72 12.33 -23.79 14.93
N GLY A 73 12.39 -23.94 16.26
CA GLY A 73 13.30 -23.22 17.14
C GLY A 73 12.77 -21.82 17.56
N TYR A 74 12.83 -21.58 18.88
CA TYR A 74 12.35 -20.32 19.47
C TYR A 74 13.22 -19.11 19.07
N GLN A 75 14.46 -19.32 18.64
CA GLN A 75 15.38 -18.28 18.17
C GLN A 75 15.15 -17.89 16.71
N THR A 76 14.34 -18.63 15.96
CA THR A 76 14.02 -18.32 14.57
C THR A 76 13.03 -17.15 14.52
N THR A 77 13.55 -15.94 14.30
CA THR A 77 12.77 -14.67 14.37
C THR A 77 12.69 -13.94 13.05
N THR A 78 13.04 -14.62 11.94
CA THR A 78 12.97 -14.04 10.60
C THR A 78 12.45 -15.06 9.58
N TYR A 79 11.75 -14.56 8.57
CA TYR A 79 11.30 -15.33 7.42
C TYR A 79 11.43 -14.51 6.13
N GLN A 80 11.93 -15.13 5.07
CA GLN A 80 12.00 -14.56 3.74
C GLN A 80 10.90 -15.19 2.87
N ASP A 81 9.90 -14.40 2.52
CA ASP A 81 8.87 -14.83 1.59
C ASP A 81 9.29 -14.45 0.17
N VAL A 82 9.67 -15.46 -0.62
CA VAL A 82 10.07 -15.34 -2.03
C VAL A 82 8.93 -15.68 -3.00
N ARG A 83 7.75 -16.05 -2.48
CA ARG A 83 6.55 -16.38 -3.25
C ARG A 83 5.57 -15.21 -3.25
N VAL A 84 6.09 -14.02 -3.56
CA VAL A 84 5.32 -12.77 -3.65
C VAL A 84 5.46 -12.17 -5.04
N THR A 85 4.42 -11.47 -5.47
CA THR A 85 4.35 -10.80 -6.78
C THR A 85 4.60 -9.32 -6.61
N THR A 86 5.53 -8.76 -7.38
CA THR A 86 5.81 -7.32 -7.43
C THR A 86 4.54 -6.51 -7.57
N GLY A 87 4.42 -5.43 -6.81
CA GLY A 87 3.28 -4.50 -6.85
C GLY A 87 2.03 -4.99 -6.13
N VAL A 88 2.06 -6.20 -5.55
CA VAL A 88 0.95 -6.73 -4.74
C VAL A 88 1.20 -6.42 -3.27
N GLN A 89 0.14 -6.02 -2.57
CA GLN A 89 0.14 -5.77 -1.14
C GLN A 89 -0.10 -7.07 -0.37
N TYR A 90 0.75 -7.32 0.63
CA TYR A 90 0.66 -8.47 1.53
C TYR A 90 0.64 -8.00 2.97
N THR A 91 -0.17 -8.67 3.80
CA THR A 91 -0.19 -8.49 5.25
C THR A 91 0.27 -9.79 5.90
N TYR A 92 1.15 -9.70 6.89
CA TYR A 92 1.73 -10.84 7.60
C TYR A 92 1.38 -10.82 9.07
N THR A 93 1.22 -12.02 9.64
CA THR A 93 1.21 -12.25 11.07
C THR A 93 1.92 -13.54 11.42
N VAL A 94 2.29 -13.70 12.69
CA VAL A 94 3.03 -14.86 13.19
C VAL A 94 2.38 -15.37 14.46
N ARG A 95 2.28 -16.71 14.59
CA ARG A 95 1.91 -17.38 15.83
C ARG A 95 3.09 -18.22 16.32
N ALA A 96 3.32 -18.20 17.60
CA ALA A 96 4.21 -19.17 18.24
C ALA A 96 3.44 -20.45 18.55
N TYR A 97 4.14 -21.59 18.61
CA TYR A 97 3.58 -22.85 19.06
C TYR A 97 4.48 -23.57 20.06
N ARG A 98 3.85 -24.26 20.98
CA ARG A 98 4.50 -25.17 21.92
C ARG A 98 3.87 -26.55 21.83
N ARG A 99 4.68 -27.61 21.88
CA ARG A 99 4.23 -28.98 21.95
C ARG A 99 4.14 -29.38 23.42
N ILE A 100 2.96 -29.79 23.88
CA ILE A 100 2.69 -30.22 25.26
C ILE A 100 1.96 -31.55 25.18
N ASN A 101 2.53 -32.59 25.77
CA ASN A 101 1.95 -33.93 25.72
C ASN A 101 1.52 -34.37 24.32
N GLY A 102 2.40 -34.13 23.32
CA GLY A 102 2.17 -34.48 21.93
C GLY A 102 1.29 -33.48 21.15
N SER A 103 0.50 -32.64 21.80
CA SER A 103 -0.44 -31.69 21.20
C SER A 103 0.20 -30.31 20.96
N LEU A 104 -0.23 -29.63 19.88
CA LEU A 104 0.22 -28.27 19.57
C LEU A 104 -0.69 -27.24 20.26
N VAL A 105 -0.09 -26.43 21.13
CA VAL A 105 -0.73 -25.25 21.74
C VAL A 105 -0.22 -24.00 21.03
N TRP A 106 -1.15 -23.19 20.51
CA TRP A 106 -0.85 -22.01 19.71
C TRP A 106 -1.03 -20.72 20.51
N SER A 107 -0.14 -19.76 20.28
CA SER A 107 -0.34 -18.39 20.78
C SER A 107 -1.52 -17.71 20.07
N GLY A 108 -1.98 -16.58 20.60
CA GLY A 108 -2.69 -15.57 19.83
C GLY A 108 -1.85 -15.02 18.69
N TYR A 109 -2.37 -14.03 17.97
CA TYR A 109 -1.67 -13.34 16.90
C TYR A 109 -2.16 -11.90 16.75
N ASP A 110 -1.34 -11.04 16.16
CA ASP A 110 -1.76 -9.69 15.76
C ASP A 110 -2.72 -9.78 14.58
N ARG A 111 -3.99 -9.43 14.79
CA ARG A 111 -5.05 -9.48 13.75
C ARG A 111 -4.85 -8.43 12.67
N ASN A 112 -4.24 -7.28 12.99
CA ASN A 112 -3.92 -6.24 12.04
C ASN A 112 -2.72 -6.65 11.16
N GLY A 113 -1.70 -7.26 11.78
CA GLY A 113 -0.47 -7.68 11.12
C GLY A 113 0.37 -6.51 10.62
N LEU A 114 1.42 -6.83 9.85
CA LEU A 114 2.27 -5.84 9.17
C LEU A 114 2.04 -5.92 7.67
N THR A 115 1.67 -4.78 7.08
CA THR A 115 1.38 -4.66 5.65
C THR A 115 2.55 -4.05 4.91
N THR A 116 2.87 -4.61 3.73
CA THR A 116 3.89 -4.10 2.81
C THR A 116 3.56 -4.45 1.37
N ILE A 117 4.20 -3.77 0.42
CA ILE A 117 4.04 -4.03 -1.02
C ILE A 117 5.30 -4.70 -1.54
N ALA A 118 5.17 -5.87 -2.16
CA ALA A 118 6.31 -6.56 -2.75
C ALA A 118 6.92 -5.73 -3.88
N GLY A 119 8.26 -5.65 -3.93
CA GLY A 119 8.97 -4.92 -4.96
C GLY A 119 8.72 -3.40 -4.97
N LEU A 120 8.21 -2.80 -3.89
CA LEU A 120 7.87 -1.36 -3.82
C LEU A 120 9.02 -0.46 -4.33
N ASN A 121 10.27 -0.82 -4.05
CA ASN A 121 11.43 -0.03 -4.44
C ASN A 121 11.71 -0.08 -5.95
N SER A 122 11.26 -1.10 -6.66
CA SER A 122 11.41 -1.26 -8.11
C SER A 122 10.28 -0.61 -8.91
N LEU A 123 9.17 -0.24 -8.28
CA LEU A 123 8.07 0.44 -8.94
C LEU A 123 8.49 1.85 -9.40
N LYS A 124 7.95 2.28 -10.54
CA LYS A 124 8.27 3.60 -11.16
C LYS A 124 7.01 4.22 -11.73
N LEU A 125 6.96 5.55 -11.76
CA LEU A 125 5.97 6.26 -12.58
C LEU A 125 6.23 6.00 -14.07
N ASN A 126 5.17 6.02 -14.87
CA ASN A 126 5.24 5.98 -16.32
C ASN A 126 5.95 7.21 -16.92
N LYS A 127 5.93 8.34 -16.20
CA LYS A 127 6.59 9.61 -16.59
C LYS A 127 7.13 10.32 -15.36
N THR A 128 8.35 10.86 -15.44
CA THR A 128 8.96 11.70 -14.39
C THR A 128 8.89 13.19 -14.73
N SER A 129 8.57 13.51 -15.98
CA SER A 129 8.28 14.87 -16.46
C SER A 129 7.26 14.82 -17.58
N MET A 130 6.50 15.91 -17.74
CA MET A 130 5.59 16.13 -18.88
C MET A 130 5.40 17.61 -19.15
N THR A 131 5.11 17.94 -20.42
CA THR A 131 4.68 19.28 -20.83
C THR A 131 3.25 19.20 -21.34
N LEU A 132 2.38 20.06 -20.82
CA LEU A 132 0.98 20.17 -21.22
C LEU A 132 0.65 21.61 -21.63
N TYR A 133 -0.31 21.77 -22.52
CA TYR A 133 -0.90 23.07 -22.80
C TYR A 133 -2.13 23.30 -21.91
N VAL A 134 -2.42 24.55 -21.56
CA VAL A 134 -3.62 24.92 -20.78
C VAL A 134 -4.86 24.25 -21.36
N GLY A 135 -5.69 23.65 -20.51
CA GLY A 135 -6.90 22.89 -20.87
C GLY A 135 -6.64 21.45 -21.31
N LYS A 136 -5.39 21.04 -21.53
CA LYS A 136 -5.03 19.65 -21.87
C LYS A 136 -4.76 18.81 -20.62
N TYR A 137 -4.81 17.50 -20.80
CA TYR A 137 -4.58 16.55 -19.71
C TYR A 137 -3.75 15.35 -20.20
N ASP A 138 -3.11 14.68 -19.24
CA ASP A 138 -2.40 13.41 -19.44
C ASP A 138 -2.54 12.57 -18.16
N THR A 139 -2.19 11.29 -18.22
CA THR A 139 -2.39 10.38 -17.10
C THR A 139 -1.07 9.81 -16.59
N LEU A 140 -0.86 9.96 -15.30
CA LEU A 140 0.21 9.31 -14.55
C LEU A 140 -0.28 7.99 -13.95
N LYS A 141 0.59 6.99 -13.96
CA LYS A 141 0.37 5.69 -13.30
C LYS A 141 1.67 5.14 -12.75
N ILE A 142 1.60 4.37 -11.69
CA ILE A 142 2.74 3.59 -11.21
C ILE A 142 2.73 2.25 -11.96
N ASN A 143 3.78 1.99 -12.74
CA ASN A 143 3.92 0.74 -13.48
C ASN A 143 4.23 -0.41 -12.51
N GLY A 144 3.69 -1.60 -12.81
CA GLY A 144 3.95 -2.81 -12.04
C GLY A 144 3.01 -3.03 -10.85
N THR A 145 1.96 -2.20 -10.67
CA THR A 145 0.94 -2.39 -9.63
C THR A 145 -0.45 -1.98 -10.11
N LYS A 146 -1.48 -2.59 -9.50
CA LYS A 146 -2.89 -2.18 -9.65
C LYS A 146 -3.38 -1.33 -8.46
N LEU A 147 -2.52 -1.13 -7.46
CA LEU A 147 -2.86 -0.32 -6.28
C LEU A 147 -2.98 1.15 -6.67
N VAL A 148 -3.96 1.83 -6.09
CA VAL A 148 -4.21 3.25 -6.32
C VAL A 148 -3.38 4.07 -5.34
N PRO A 149 -2.44 4.92 -5.80
CA PRO A 149 -1.66 5.80 -4.93
C PRO A 149 -2.50 6.99 -4.48
N GLN A 150 -2.03 7.65 -3.42
CA GLN A 150 -2.51 8.98 -3.07
C GLN A 150 -1.79 10.01 -3.94
N TRP A 151 -2.56 10.86 -4.63
CA TRP A 151 -2.05 11.90 -5.51
C TRP A 151 -2.08 13.27 -4.84
N LYS A 152 -1.03 14.07 -5.07
CA LYS A 152 -0.96 15.46 -4.60
C LYS A 152 -0.26 16.32 -5.66
N SER A 153 -0.76 17.52 -5.90
CA SER A 153 -0.08 18.57 -6.66
C SER A 153 0.58 19.56 -5.71
N SER A 154 1.76 20.05 -6.05
CA SER A 154 2.44 21.14 -5.32
C SER A 154 1.76 22.50 -5.57
N ASP A 155 1.09 22.65 -6.76
CA ASP A 155 0.34 23.83 -7.12
C ASP A 155 -0.90 23.43 -7.94
N THR A 156 -2.05 23.44 -7.29
CA THR A 156 -3.35 23.07 -7.88
C THR A 156 -3.93 24.14 -8.80
N LYS A 157 -3.39 25.37 -8.78
CA LYS A 157 -3.74 26.45 -9.71
C LYS A 157 -3.06 26.22 -11.06
N THR A 158 -1.84 25.72 -11.08
CA THR A 158 -1.08 25.39 -12.29
C THR A 158 -1.49 24.03 -12.86
N ALA A 159 -1.49 22.97 -12.06
CA ALA A 159 -1.89 21.63 -12.49
C ALA A 159 -2.69 20.92 -11.40
N TRP A 160 -3.84 20.36 -11.76
CA TRP A 160 -4.69 19.57 -10.89
C TRP A 160 -4.50 18.08 -11.17
N VAL A 161 -4.47 17.23 -10.13
CA VAL A 161 -4.43 15.78 -10.29
C VAL A 161 -5.66 15.14 -9.67
N TYR A 162 -6.31 14.24 -10.42
CA TYR A 162 -7.47 13.46 -10.00
C TYR A 162 -7.01 12.14 -9.34
N ARG A 163 -7.94 11.51 -8.61
CA ARG A 163 -7.69 10.23 -7.91
C ARG A 163 -7.19 9.11 -8.83
N ASN A 164 -7.59 9.12 -10.10
CA ASN A 164 -7.16 8.14 -11.11
C ASN A 164 -5.81 8.46 -11.78
N GLY A 165 -5.11 9.52 -11.32
CA GLY A 165 -3.82 9.96 -11.87
C GLY A 165 -3.92 10.86 -13.09
N ARG A 166 -5.13 11.22 -13.56
CA ARG A 166 -5.30 12.21 -14.64
C ARG A 166 -4.87 13.58 -14.14
N VAL A 167 -3.96 14.23 -14.86
CA VAL A 167 -3.44 15.57 -14.57
C VAL A 167 -4.00 16.56 -15.57
N LEU A 168 -4.70 17.61 -15.09
CA LEU A 168 -5.25 18.68 -15.89
C LEU A 168 -4.37 19.93 -15.78
N ALA A 169 -3.92 20.47 -16.89
CA ALA A 169 -3.20 21.74 -16.98
C ALA A 169 -4.17 22.92 -16.91
N LYS A 170 -4.06 23.79 -15.88
CA LYS A 170 -4.98 24.88 -15.62
C LYS A 170 -4.42 26.26 -15.98
N LYS A 171 -3.15 26.51 -15.64
CA LYS A 171 -2.47 27.80 -15.87
C LYS A 171 -1.00 27.55 -16.22
N ALA A 172 -0.43 28.39 -17.09
CA ALA A 172 1.00 28.31 -17.42
C ALA A 172 1.87 28.43 -16.16
N GLY A 173 2.88 27.56 -16.04
CA GLY A 173 3.74 27.46 -14.87
C GLY A 173 4.34 26.05 -14.71
N LYS A 174 4.89 25.78 -13.52
CA LYS A 174 5.44 24.47 -13.16
C LYS A 174 4.79 23.96 -11.88
N ALA A 175 4.45 22.68 -11.84
CA ALA A 175 3.97 21.98 -10.66
C ALA A 175 4.62 20.61 -10.56
N THR A 176 4.77 20.09 -9.33
CA THR A 176 5.18 18.71 -9.10
C THR A 176 3.97 17.90 -8.69
N ILE A 177 3.68 16.83 -9.44
CA ILE A 177 2.67 15.84 -9.05
C ILE A 177 3.37 14.70 -8.31
N THR A 178 2.91 14.43 -7.09
CA THR A 178 3.44 13.37 -6.23
C THR A 178 2.41 12.27 -6.08
N ALA A 179 2.82 11.03 -6.40
CA ALA A 179 2.09 9.80 -6.03
C ALA A 179 2.71 9.21 -4.77
N THR A 180 1.93 8.90 -3.75
CA THR A 180 2.39 8.20 -2.54
C THR A 180 1.75 6.82 -2.49
N LEU A 181 2.59 5.77 -2.44
CA LEU A 181 2.16 4.38 -2.36
C LEU A 181 3.04 3.62 -1.37
N GLY A 182 2.43 2.99 -0.35
CA GLY A 182 3.17 2.27 0.69
C GLY A 182 4.24 3.12 1.40
N GLY A 183 4.00 4.42 1.56
CA GLY A 183 4.94 5.38 2.14
C GLY A 183 6.01 5.90 1.18
N LYS A 184 6.19 5.28 0.00
CA LYS A 184 7.13 5.75 -1.03
C LYS A 184 6.50 6.83 -1.89
N LYS A 185 7.27 7.89 -2.17
CA LYS A 185 6.88 9.01 -3.05
C LYS A 185 7.49 8.86 -4.43
N PHE A 186 6.67 9.16 -5.45
CA PHE A 186 7.06 9.18 -6.86
C PHE A 186 6.65 10.54 -7.43
N ASN A 187 7.59 11.27 -8.02
CA ASN A 187 7.37 12.63 -8.47
C ASN A 187 7.39 12.73 -9.98
N CYS A 188 6.53 13.60 -10.52
CA CYS A 188 6.53 14.02 -11.92
C CYS A 188 6.49 15.54 -11.99
N THR A 189 7.46 16.14 -12.68
CA THR A 189 7.44 17.58 -12.96
C THR A 189 6.53 17.87 -14.15
N VAL A 190 5.53 18.72 -13.94
CA VAL A 190 4.58 19.17 -14.97
C VAL A 190 4.89 20.59 -15.34
N THR A 191 5.24 20.84 -16.61
CA THR A 191 5.38 22.16 -17.19
C THR A 191 4.12 22.47 -17.99
N VAL A 192 3.38 23.51 -17.62
CA VAL A 192 2.19 23.96 -18.32
C VAL A 192 2.57 25.17 -19.19
N LYS A 193 2.25 25.13 -20.46
CA LYS A 193 2.44 26.23 -21.42
C LYS A 193 1.10 26.76 -21.89
N ASN A 194 1.05 28.04 -22.25
CA ASN A 194 -0.11 28.59 -22.93
C ASN A 194 -0.33 27.88 -24.27
N THR A 195 -1.58 27.69 -24.64
CA THR A 195 -1.92 27.16 -25.96
C THR A 195 -1.35 28.10 -27.03
N PRO A 196 -0.59 27.61 -28.00
CA PRO A 196 -0.13 28.47 -29.09
C PRO A 196 -1.34 29.12 -29.76
N VAL A 197 -1.28 30.42 -29.93
CA VAL A 197 -2.27 31.11 -30.76
C VAL A 197 -2.09 30.60 -32.19
N SER A 198 -3.15 30.07 -32.79
CA SER A 198 -3.03 29.57 -34.16
C SER A 198 -2.73 30.75 -35.11
N ASN A 199 -1.63 30.61 -35.87
CA ASN A 199 -1.27 31.61 -36.88
C ASN A 199 -2.33 31.83 -37.96
N LYS A 200 -3.41 31.06 -37.98
CA LYS A 200 -4.54 31.18 -38.89
C LYS A 200 -5.24 32.54 -38.74
N TRP A 201 -5.45 32.99 -37.51
CA TRP A 201 -6.09 34.29 -37.21
C TRP A 201 -5.13 35.46 -37.46
N THR A 202 -3.86 35.36 -37.12
CA THR A 202 -2.85 36.39 -37.41
C THR A 202 -2.67 36.58 -38.91
N LYS A 203 -2.62 35.48 -39.68
CA LYS A 203 -2.56 35.58 -41.15
C LYS A 203 -3.81 36.21 -41.74
N ASN A 204 -4.98 35.87 -41.22
CA ASN A 204 -6.25 36.49 -41.69
C ASN A 204 -6.34 37.97 -41.27
N TYR A 205 -5.91 38.31 -40.05
CA TYR A 205 -5.88 39.71 -39.60
C TYR A 205 -4.87 40.54 -40.41
N THR A 206 -3.69 40.00 -40.76
CA THR A 206 -2.73 40.68 -41.61
C THR A 206 -3.23 40.85 -43.06
N LYS A 207 -3.93 39.85 -43.61
CA LYS A 207 -4.59 39.95 -44.91
C LYS A 207 -5.72 40.98 -44.88
N LEU A 208 -6.52 41.00 -43.85
CA LEU A 208 -7.60 41.96 -43.66
C LEU A 208 -7.07 43.40 -43.52
N LYS A 209 -6.01 43.64 -42.74
CA LYS A 209 -5.34 44.93 -42.62
C LYS A 209 -4.79 45.40 -43.99
N LYS A 210 -4.14 44.51 -44.71
CA LYS A 210 -3.59 44.86 -46.07
C LYS A 210 -4.75 45.19 -47.02
N TYR A 211 -5.86 44.47 -46.96
CA TYR A 211 -7.05 44.75 -47.78
C TYR A 211 -7.67 46.09 -47.43
N ILE A 212 -7.87 46.43 -46.17
CA ILE A 212 -8.40 47.72 -45.69
C ILE A 212 -7.47 48.88 -46.13
N GLN A 213 -6.15 48.70 -45.98
CA GLN A 213 -5.18 49.72 -46.41
C GLN A 213 -5.17 49.96 -47.94
N GLN A 214 -5.54 48.96 -48.73
CA GLN A 214 -5.58 49.08 -50.19
C GLN A 214 -6.88 49.56 -50.80
N ASN A 215 -8.02 49.34 -50.06
CA ASN A 215 -9.36 49.55 -50.62
C ASN A 215 -10.24 50.52 -49.77
N GLY A 216 -9.62 51.21 -48.79
CA GLY A 216 -10.35 52.13 -47.93
C GLY A 216 -11.03 51.48 -46.71
N GLU A 217 -11.62 52.28 -45.85
CA GLU A 217 -12.28 51.81 -44.61
C GLU A 217 -13.64 51.18 -44.94
N ILE A 218 -14.01 50.18 -44.20
CA ILE A 218 -15.35 49.61 -44.20
C ILE A 218 -16.22 50.54 -43.35
N ASN A 219 -17.26 51.14 -43.92
CA ASN A 219 -18.21 51.93 -43.14
C ASN A 219 -19.01 51.04 -42.21
N ASP A 220 -19.48 51.63 -41.09
CA ASP A 220 -20.26 50.93 -40.06
C ASP A 220 -21.52 50.22 -40.59
N ASP A 221 -21.97 50.55 -41.79
CA ASP A 221 -23.11 49.96 -42.48
C ASP A 221 -22.74 48.74 -43.37
N GLY A 222 -21.49 48.31 -43.40
CA GLY A 222 -21.02 47.12 -44.11
C GLY A 222 -20.95 47.30 -45.62
N ASN A 223 -21.04 48.49 -46.14
CA ASN A 223 -20.91 48.80 -47.58
C ASN A 223 -19.50 49.29 -47.88
N TYR A 224 -18.97 48.96 -49.08
CA TYR A 224 -17.70 49.42 -49.59
C TYR A 224 -17.96 50.73 -50.39
N GLU A 225 -17.20 51.77 -50.13
CA GLU A 225 -16.98 52.88 -51.06
C GLU A 225 -15.69 52.69 -51.83
#